data_053e3a69371cb1e9ce34f3abb867227f
#
_entry.id   053e3a69371cb1e9ce34f3abb867227f
#
_cell.length_a   1.000
_cell.length_b   1.000
_cell.length_c   1.000
_cell.angle_alpha   90.00
_cell.angle_beta   90.00
_cell.angle_gamma   90.00
#
_symmetry.space_group_name_H-M   'P 1'
#
loop_
_entity.id
_entity.type
_entity.pdbx_description
1 polymer ?
#
loop_
_entity_poly.entity_id
_entity_poly.type
_entity_poly.pdbx_seq_one_letter_code
_entity_poly.pdbx_strand_id
1 'polypeptide(L)'
;MSTEKILDLIGLKNAAHKQIRYYSSGMKQRLKLALAIFSDCPILLLDEPCSNLDKEGYGLYDTLIKEYAMHKLIIVGSNDPAEYHFCKAQVNLMDYKLD
;
A
#
# COMPACT_ATOMS: atom_id res chain seq x y z
N MET A 1 2.60 7.48 15.58
CA MET A 1 3.91 7.51 14.88
C MET A 1 4.10 8.86 14.21
N SER A 2 5.27 9.44 14.30
CA SER A 2 5.54 10.74 13.71
C SER A 2 5.63 10.68 12.19
N THR A 3 5.37 11.80 11.53
CA THR A 3 5.49 11.92 10.09
C THR A 3 6.91 11.58 9.61
N GLU A 4 7.92 12.02 10.36
CA GLU A 4 9.32 11.73 10.02
C GLU A 4 9.63 10.24 10.05
N LYS A 5 9.12 9.52 11.04
CA LYS A 5 9.29 8.06 11.13
C LYS A 5 8.61 7.35 9.95
N ILE A 6 7.42 7.80 9.58
CA ILE A 6 6.69 7.21 8.46
C ILE A 6 7.48 7.40 7.17
N LEU A 7 7.97 8.62 6.92
CA LEU A 7 8.78 8.91 5.73
C LEU A 7 10.06 8.08 5.69
N ASP A 8 10.70 7.89 6.84
CA ASP A 8 11.89 7.05 6.92
C ASP A 8 11.58 5.58 6.58
N LEU A 9 10.48 5.05 7.14
CA LEU A 9 10.05 3.67 6.88
C LEU A 9 9.81 3.38 5.40
N ILE A 10 9.25 4.34 4.67
CA ILE A 10 8.95 4.15 3.25
C ILE A 10 10.06 4.61 2.33
N GLY A 11 11.21 5.01 2.90
CA GLY A 11 12.38 5.40 2.12
C GLY A 11 12.31 6.78 1.50
N LEU A 12 11.49 7.68 2.05
CA LEU A 12 11.30 9.03 1.52
C LEU A 12 11.83 10.13 2.43
N LYS A 13 12.63 9.79 3.43
CA LYS A 13 13.16 10.77 4.39
C LYS A 13 13.91 11.91 3.70
N ASN A 14 14.75 11.59 2.72
CA ASN A 14 15.53 12.56 2.00
C ASN A 14 14.70 13.41 1.03
N ALA A 15 13.48 13.02 0.75
CA ALA A 15 12.56 13.73 -0.13
C ALA A 15 11.48 14.49 0.64
N ALA A 16 11.56 14.55 1.97
CA ALA A 16 10.52 15.13 2.82
C ALA A 16 10.19 16.59 2.48
N HIS A 17 11.19 17.36 2.02
CA HIS A 17 11.02 18.77 1.67
C HIS A 17 10.73 18.98 0.20
N LYS A 18 10.72 17.92 -0.60
CA LYS A 18 10.46 18.00 -2.02
C LYS A 18 8.95 18.09 -2.26
N GLN A 19 8.53 18.91 -3.20
CA GLN A 19 7.11 18.95 -3.57
C GLN A 19 6.70 17.62 -4.21
N ILE A 20 5.48 17.16 -3.91
CA ILE A 20 4.98 15.87 -4.38
C ILE A 20 5.02 15.76 -5.90
N ARG A 21 4.81 16.87 -6.61
CA ARG A 21 4.85 16.88 -8.09
C ARG A 21 6.22 16.45 -8.66
N TYR A 22 7.27 16.50 -7.85
CA TYR A 22 8.62 16.06 -8.25
C TYR A 22 8.93 14.63 -7.83
N TYR A 23 7.99 13.96 -7.16
CA TYR A 23 8.17 12.56 -6.79
C TYR A 23 8.02 11.66 -8.02
N SER A 24 8.82 10.59 -8.09
CA SER A 24 8.62 9.53 -9.08
C SER A 24 7.29 8.82 -8.83
N SER A 25 6.84 8.02 -9.80
CA SER A 25 5.62 7.21 -9.63
C SER A 25 5.72 6.27 -8.44
N GLY A 26 6.90 5.63 -8.25
CA GLY A 26 7.14 4.75 -7.11
C GLY A 26 7.11 5.49 -5.78
N MET A 27 7.69 6.70 -5.73
CA MET A 27 7.67 7.54 -4.53
C MET A 27 6.23 7.93 -4.16
N LYS A 28 5.43 8.34 -5.15
CA LYS A 28 4.02 8.68 -4.95
C LYS A 28 3.25 7.47 -4.43
N GLN A 29 3.51 6.28 -4.98
CA GLN A 29 2.83 5.06 -4.56
C GLN A 29 3.18 4.69 -3.12
N ARG A 30 4.46 4.80 -2.73
CA ARG A 30 4.87 4.56 -1.34
C ARG A 30 4.19 5.53 -0.38
N LEU A 31 4.09 6.80 -0.75
CA LEU A 31 3.41 7.79 0.07
C LEU A 31 1.92 7.48 0.22
N LYS A 32 1.25 7.09 -0.86
CA LYS A 32 -0.18 6.72 -0.83
C LYS A 32 -0.41 5.52 0.10
N LEU A 33 0.45 4.51 0.02
CA LEU A 33 0.36 3.34 0.90
C LEU A 33 0.51 3.75 2.37
N ALA A 34 1.48 4.60 2.67
CA ALA A 34 1.71 5.06 4.04
C ALA A 34 0.50 5.84 4.58
N LEU A 35 -0.06 6.75 3.78
CA LEU A 35 -1.22 7.52 4.19
C LEU A 35 -2.43 6.62 4.50
N ALA A 36 -2.63 5.57 3.71
CA ALA A 36 -3.71 4.63 3.94
C ALA A 36 -3.47 3.75 5.17
N ILE A 37 -2.26 3.18 5.29
CA ILE A 37 -1.93 2.24 6.37
C ILE A 37 -1.90 2.91 7.73
N PHE A 38 -1.34 4.12 7.81
CA PHE A 38 -1.19 4.84 9.08
C PHE A 38 -2.37 5.76 9.41
N SER A 39 -3.44 5.72 8.62
CA SER A 39 -4.68 6.41 8.99
C SER A 39 -5.36 5.72 10.18
N ASP A 40 -6.18 6.46 10.92
CA ASP A 40 -6.93 5.90 12.05
C ASP A 40 -8.18 5.11 11.61
N CYS A 41 -8.40 4.97 10.32
CA CYS A 41 -9.56 4.26 9.81
C CYS A 41 -9.40 2.74 10.01
N PRO A 42 -10.44 2.03 10.52
CA PRO A 42 -10.37 0.59 10.73
C PRO A 42 -10.45 -0.24 9.46
N ILE A 43 -10.78 0.38 8.33
CA ILE A 43 -10.89 -0.29 7.03
C ILE A 43 -9.80 0.26 6.11
N LEU A 44 -9.07 -0.65 5.46
CA LEU A 44 -8.02 -0.31 4.49
C LEU A 44 -8.44 -0.82 3.13
N LEU A 45 -8.64 0.10 2.19
CA LEU A 45 -8.94 -0.22 0.80
C LEU A 45 -7.68 0.00 -0.05
N LEU A 46 -7.24 -1.05 -0.72
CA LEU A 46 -6.06 -1.02 -1.56
C LEU A 46 -6.42 -1.43 -2.98
N ASP A 47 -6.15 -0.56 -3.94
CA ASP A 47 -6.38 -0.81 -5.35
C ASP A 47 -5.03 -0.85 -6.06
N GLU A 48 -4.64 -2.03 -6.53
CA GLU A 48 -3.34 -2.28 -7.15
C GLU A 48 -2.19 -1.64 -6.34
N PRO A 49 -2.03 -2.01 -5.06
CA PRO A 49 -1.16 -1.28 -4.13
C PRO A 49 0.32 -1.28 -4.51
N CYS A 50 0.78 -2.25 -5.28
CA CYS A 50 2.17 -2.34 -5.71
C CYS A 50 2.42 -1.78 -7.12
N SER A 51 1.44 -1.12 -7.71
CA SER A 51 1.60 -0.46 -9.00
C SER A 51 2.78 0.52 -8.96
N ASN A 52 3.64 0.44 -9.97
CA ASN A 52 4.84 1.27 -10.08
C ASN A 52 5.92 1.02 -9.00
N LEU A 53 5.80 -0.06 -8.23
CA LEU A 53 6.83 -0.43 -7.26
C LEU A 53 7.80 -1.44 -7.87
N ASP A 54 9.08 -1.32 -7.48
CA ASP A 54 10.10 -2.29 -7.81
C ASP A 54 10.10 -3.43 -6.77
N LYS A 55 11.05 -4.37 -6.88
CA LYS A 55 11.13 -5.52 -5.98
C LYS A 55 11.27 -5.09 -4.52
N GLU A 56 12.07 -4.06 -4.25
CA GLU A 56 12.23 -3.51 -2.91
C GLU A 56 10.91 -2.94 -2.40
N GLY A 57 10.17 -2.27 -3.26
CA GLY A 57 8.85 -1.73 -2.93
C GLY A 57 7.83 -2.80 -2.59
N TYR A 58 7.85 -3.95 -3.28
CA TYR A 58 7.01 -5.09 -2.92
C TYR A 58 7.34 -5.62 -1.53
N GLY A 59 8.63 -5.72 -1.20
CA GLY A 59 9.07 -6.11 0.15
C GLY A 59 8.61 -5.13 1.22
N LEU A 60 8.69 -3.85 0.92
CA LEU A 60 8.20 -2.79 1.81
C LEU A 60 6.68 -2.94 2.05
N TYR A 61 5.92 -3.18 0.99
CA TYR A 61 4.47 -3.40 1.08
C TYR A 61 4.15 -4.55 2.05
N ASP A 62 4.81 -5.70 1.88
CA ASP A 62 4.60 -6.85 2.75
C ASP A 62 4.89 -6.51 4.22
N THR A 63 5.99 -5.82 4.47
CA THR A 63 6.39 -5.42 5.81
C THR A 63 5.36 -4.48 6.45
N LEU A 64 4.93 -3.47 5.70
CA LEU A 64 3.95 -2.50 6.20
C LEU A 64 2.62 -3.17 6.54
N ILE A 65 2.15 -4.07 5.69
CA ILE A 65 0.90 -4.80 5.95
C ILE A 65 1.03 -5.64 7.22
N LYS A 66 2.09 -6.45 7.31
CA LYS A 66 2.27 -7.38 8.43
C LYS A 66 2.45 -6.67 9.76
N GLU A 67 3.21 -5.59 9.78
CA GLU A 67 3.56 -4.93 11.03
C GLU A 67 2.54 -3.87 11.48
N TYR A 68 1.84 -3.24 10.53
CA TYR A 68 1.03 -2.06 10.86
C TYR A 68 -0.44 -2.16 10.46
N ALA A 69 -0.85 -3.11 9.65
CA ALA A 69 -2.20 -3.12 9.09
C ALA A 69 -3.04 -4.34 9.44
N MET A 70 -2.48 -5.38 10.05
CA MET A 70 -3.22 -6.63 10.28
C MET A 70 -4.39 -6.50 11.25
N HIS A 71 -4.47 -5.43 12.00
CA HIS A 71 -5.61 -5.15 12.89
C HIS A 71 -6.79 -4.48 12.14
N LYS A 72 -6.59 -4.12 10.90
CA LYS A 72 -7.61 -3.48 10.07
C LYS A 72 -8.35 -4.52 9.23
N LEU A 73 -9.57 -4.18 8.79
CA LEU A 73 -10.22 -4.91 7.71
C LEU A 73 -9.57 -4.47 6.39
N ILE A 74 -8.89 -5.37 5.73
CA ILE A 74 -8.16 -5.06 4.50
C ILE A 74 -8.89 -5.61 3.30
N ILE A 75 -9.20 -4.75 2.33
CA ILE A 75 -9.81 -5.12 1.07
C ILE A 75 -8.85 -4.74 -0.05
N VAL A 76 -8.42 -5.73 -0.84
CA VAL A 76 -7.43 -5.52 -1.91
C VAL A 76 -8.08 -5.80 -3.26
N GLY A 77 -8.06 -4.82 -4.15
CA GLY A 77 -8.42 -4.99 -5.55
C GLY A 77 -7.15 -5.21 -6.36
N SER A 78 -6.96 -6.42 -6.91
CA SER A 78 -5.70 -6.76 -7.57
C SER A 78 -5.84 -8.01 -8.44
N ASN A 79 -5.02 -8.06 -9.49
CA ASN A 79 -4.79 -9.25 -10.30
C ASN A 79 -3.42 -9.89 -10.00
N ASP A 80 -2.67 -9.33 -9.06
CA ASP A 80 -1.32 -9.76 -8.72
C ASP A 80 -1.31 -10.49 -7.38
N PRO A 81 -1.06 -11.81 -7.35
CA PRO A 81 -1.02 -12.57 -6.09
C PRO A 81 -0.08 -11.99 -5.04
N ALA A 82 1.02 -11.35 -5.45
CA ALA A 82 1.95 -10.71 -4.52
C ALA A 82 1.29 -9.59 -3.71
N GLU A 83 0.21 -9.00 -4.21
CA GLU A 83 -0.50 -7.93 -3.51
C GLU A 83 -1.54 -8.44 -2.51
N TYR A 84 -2.04 -9.68 -2.65
CA TYR A 84 -3.12 -10.19 -1.81
C TYR A 84 -2.86 -11.57 -1.16
N HIS A 85 -1.63 -12.08 -1.21
CA HIS A 85 -1.33 -13.41 -0.68
C HIS A 85 -1.67 -13.58 0.81
N PHE A 86 -1.70 -12.47 1.56
CA PHE A 86 -2.06 -12.49 2.99
C PHE A 86 -3.58 -12.53 3.23
N CYS A 87 -4.39 -12.34 2.21
CA CYS A 87 -5.84 -12.32 2.33
C CYS A 87 -6.40 -13.73 2.54
N LYS A 88 -7.36 -13.87 3.46
CA LYS A 88 -7.98 -15.17 3.79
C LYS A 88 -9.11 -15.57 2.85
N ALA A 89 -9.72 -14.60 2.19
CA ALA A 89 -10.85 -14.84 1.29
C ALA A 89 -10.63 -14.06 -0.01
N GLN A 90 -11.08 -14.66 -1.11
CA GLN A 90 -10.97 -14.05 -2.43
C GLN A 90 -12.32 -14.10 -3.15
N VAL A 91 -12.61 -13.03 -3.90
CA VAL A 91 -13.76 -12.94 -4.78
C VAL A 91 -13.24 -12.61 -6.18
N ASN A 92 -13.55 -13.46 -7.15
CA ASN A 92 -13.20 -13.21 -8.53
C ASN A 92 -14.39 -12.55 -9.22
N LEU A 93 -14.23 -11.26 -9.60
CA LEU A 93 -15.29 -10.49 -10.22
C LEU A 93 -15.76 -11.07 -11.56
N MET A 94 -14.91 -11.84 -12.23
CA MET A 94 -15.29 -12.52 -13.46
C MET A 94 -16.38 -13.58 -13.23
N ASP A 95 -16.50 -14.11 -12.00
CA ASP A 95 -17.54 -15.09 -11.63
C ASP A 95 -18.88 -14.41 -11.39
N TYR A 96 -18.95 -13.08 -11.33
CA TYR A 96 -20.15 -12.32 -11.03
C TYR A 96 -20.49 -11.36 -12.17
N LYS A 97 -20.54 -11.92 -13.39
CA LYS A 97 -20.91 -11.12 -14.56
C LYS A 97 -22.33 -10.59 -14.41
N LEU A 98 -22.46 -9.29 -14.54
CA LEU A 98 -23.74 -8.62 -14.68
C LEU A 98 -24.01 -8.43 -16.18
N ASP A 99 -24.95 -9.15 -16.72
CA ASP A 99 -25.36 -9.00 -18.11
C ASP A 99 -26.40 -7.90 -18.25
#